data_7e77079ff18f401e41167ce2876630b4
#
_entry.id   7e77079ff18f401e41167ce2876630b4
#
_cell.length_a   1.000
_cell.length_b   1.000
_cell.length_c   1.000
_cell.angle_alpha   90.00
_cell.angle_beta   90.00
_cell.angle_gamma   90.00
#
_symmetry.space_group_name_H-M   'P 1'
#
loop_
_entity.id
_entity.type
_entity.pdbx_description
1 polymer ?
#
loop_
_entity_poly.entity_id
_entity_poly.type
_entity_poly.pdbx_seq_one_letter_code
_entity_poly.pdbx_strand_id
1 'polypeptide(L)'
;MKDFNINVSEFELLDPNNYTEEKNPILSTLYHTFINDKLGDNSDEVKKMIATNSEQEKFTDTLSSEQLELYNNAYWESISINAKVEAERFILGFKFALMLIKEGFKG
;
A
#
# COMPACT_ATOMS: atom_id res chain seq x y z
N MET A 1 19.31 -9.66 -26.92
CA MET A 1 18.35 -10.12 -25.91
C MET A 1 17.18 -10.76 -26.62
N LYS A 2 16.83 -11.95 -26.23
CA LYS A 2 15.65 -12.59 -26.78
C LYS A 2 14.40 -11.82 -26.47
N ASP A 3 13.39 -11.99 -27.27
CA ASP A 3 12.10 -11.36 -27.01
C ASP A 3 11.66 -11.69 -25.60
N PHE A 4 11.32 -10.66 -24.85
CA PHE A 4 10.90 -10.80 -23.49
C PHE A 4 9.43 -11.22 -23.48
N ASN A 5 9.22 -12.52 -23.58
CA ASN A 5 7.87 -13.07 -23.60
C ASN A 5 7.46 -13.51 -22.20
N ILE A 6 6.68 -12.68 -21.53
CA ILE A 6 6.21 -12.97 -20.20
C ILE A 6 4.86 -13.68 -20.31
N ASN A 7 4.83 -14.93 -19.87
CA ASN A 7 3.55 -15.62 -19.74
C ASN A 7 2.96 -15.33 -18.37
N VAL A 8 2.12 -14.31 -18.32
CA VAL A 8 1.57 -13.80 -17.09
C VAL A 8 0.76 -14.86 -16.34
N SER A 9 0.14 -15.80 -17.07
CA SER A 9 -0.66 -16.85 -16.44
C SER A 9 0.14 -17.87 -15.65
N GLU A 10 1.46 -17.94 -15.90
CA GLU A 10 2.34 -18.84 -15.16
C GLU A 10 2.91 -18.21 -13.90
N PHE A 11 2.76 -16.93 -13.73
CA PHE A 11 3.29 -16.24 -12.55
C PHE A 11 2.40 -16.49 -11.34
N GLU A 12 3.01 -16.92 -10.25
CA GLU A 12 2.35 -17.01 -8.95
C GLU A 12 1.78 -15.66 -8.50
N LEU A 13 2.29 -14.58 -9.05
CA LEU A 13 1.85 -13.22 -8.76
C LEU A 13 0.38 -12.98 -9.10
N LEU A 14 -0.19 -13.77 -10.02
CA LEU A 14 -1.58 -13.62 -10.39
C LEU A 14 -2.54 -14.15 -9.31
N ASP A 15 -2.04 -14.97 -8.40
CA ASP A 15 -2.82 -15.40 -7.26
C ASP A 15 -2.65 -14.38 -6.14
N PRO A 16 -3.71 -13.65 -5.76
CA PRO A 16 -3.62 -12.66 -4.69
C PRO A 16 -3.06 -13.21 -3.38
N ASN A 17 -3.22 -14.50 -3.14
CA ASN A 17 -2.72 -15.13 -1.93
C ASN A 17 -1.20 -15.22 -1.87
N ASN A 18 -0.49 -15.03 -2.99
CA ASN A 18 0.95 -15.18 -3.05
C ASN A 18 1.72 -13.90 -2.69
N TYR A 19 1.04 -12.75 -2.58
CA TYR A 19 1.69 -11.49 -2.22
C TYR A 19 1.02 -10.80 -1.03
N THR A 20 0.51 -11.59 -0.12
CA THR A 20 -0.03 -11.06 1.14
C THR A 20 1.08 -10.82 2.14
N GLU A 21 0.83 -9.95 3.11
CA GLU A 21 1.78 -9.69 4.16
C GLU A 21 2.08 -10.94 4.99
N GLU A 22 1.05 -11.74 5.24
CA GLU A 22 1.15 -12.96 6.04
C GLU A 22 2.06 -14.00 5.39
N LYS A 23 2.01 -14.12 4.08
CA LYS A 23 2.85 -15.06 3.32
C LYS A 23 4.23 -14.53 3.00
N ASN A 24 4.42 -13.22 3.12
CA ASN A 24 5.68 -12.57 2.77
C ASN A 24 6.18 -11.69 3.93
N PRO A 25 6.45 -12.29 5.09
CA PRO A 25 6.76 -11.51 6.28
C PRO A 25 8.03 -10.68 6.16
N ILE A 26 9.03 -11.16 5.42
CA ILE A 26 10.27 -10.41 5.22
C ILE A 26 10.01 -9.16 4.37
N LEU A 27 9.30 -9.30 3.26
CA LEU A 27 8.96 -8.17 2.40
C LEU A 27 8.02 -7.20 3.10
N SER A 28 7.08 -7.72 3.89
CA SER A 28 6.19 -6.88 4.69
C SER A 28 6.98 -6.06 5.70
N THR A 29 7.90 -6.69 6.42
CA THR A 29 8.75 -6.01 7.39
C THR A 29 9.61 -4.93 6.71
N LEU A 30 10.20 -5.26 5.57
CA LEU A 30 11.01 -4.33 4.80
C LEU A 30 10.18 -3.10 4.38
N TYR A 31 8.97 -3.33 3.89
CA TYR A 31 8.09 -2.25 3.49
C TYR A 31 7.74 -1.34 4.67
N HIS A 32 7.31 -1.91 5.79
CA HIS A 32 6.92 -1.13 6.96
C HIS A 32 8.09 -0.37 7.55
N THR A 33 9.28 -0.97 7.57
CA THR A 33 10.50 -0.29 8.01
C THR A 33 10.81 0.91 7.11
N PHE A 34 10.74 0.71 5.79
CA PHE A 34 10.98 1.79 4.84
C PHE A 34 9.97 2.93 5.02
N ILE A 35 8.69 2.61 5.15
CA ILE A 35 7.65 3.62 5.33
C ILE A 35 7.88 4.40 6.62
N ASN A 36 8.19 3.71 7.73
CA ASN A 36 8.40 4.36 9.01
C ASN A 36 9.65 5.24 8.99
N ASP A 37 10.74 4.76 8.40
CA ASP A 37 12.03 5.45 8.43
C ASP A 37 12.15 6.56 7.39
N LYS A 38 11.51 6.39 6.24
CA LYS A 38 11.72 7.29 5.09
C LYS A 38 10.51 8.13 4.74
N LEU A 39 9.32 7.58 4.85
CA LEU A 39 8.10 8.23 4.41
C LEU A 39 7.10 8.47 5.55
N GLY A 40 7.47 8.08 6.77
CA GLY A 40 6.57 8.13 7.89
C GLY A 40 6.29 9.54 8.40
N ASP A 41 6.10 9.64 9.70
CA ASP A 41 5.53 10.78 10.40
C ASP A 41 6.22 12.13 10.20
N ASN A 42 7.41 12.13 9.62
CA ASN A 42 8.23 13.32 9.48
C ASN A 42 8.08 14.03 8.13
N SER A 43 7.15 13.59 7.31
CA SER A 43 6.89 14.29 6.06
C SER A 43 6.14 15.59 6.35
N ASP A 44 6.84 16.72 6.23
CA ASP A 44 6.23 18.04 6.38
C ASP A 44 5.13 18.25 5.35
N GLU A 45 5.27 17.66 4.17
CA GLU A 45 4.25 17.74 3.12
C GLU A 45 2.95 17.05 3.54
N VAL A 46 3.05 15.86 4.14
CA VAL A 46 1.87 15.15 4.64
C VAL A 46 1.20 15.94 5.75
N LYS A 47 1.98 16.48 6.66
CA LYS A 47 1.45 17.32 7.74
C LYS A 47 0.73 18.55 7.20
N LYS A 48 1.29 19.19 6.17
CA LYS A 48 0.64 20.31 5.51
C LYS A 48 -0.65 19.91 4.82
N MET A 49 -0.67 18.79 4.15
CA MET A 49 -1.87 18.28 3.49
C MET A 49 -3.00 18.02 4.51
N ILE A 50 -2.66 17.43 5.64
CA ILE A 50 -3.63 17.19 6.72
C ILE A 50 -4.14 18.53 7.28
N ALA A 51 -3.23 19.46 7.53
CA ALA A 51 -3.58 20.75 8.11
C ALA A 51 -4.45 21.62 7.19
N THR A 52 -4.33 21.44 5.87
CA THR A 52 -5.08 22.23 4.89
C THR A 52 -6.35 21.56 4.40
N ASN A 53 -6.73 20.43 4.98
CA ASN A 53 -7.96 19.72 4.58
C ASN A 53 -9.20 20.39 5.18
N SER A 54 -9.44 21.63 4.75
CA SER A 54 -10.53 22.47 5.29
C SER A 54 -11.92 21.96 4.91
N GLU A 55 -12.03 21.26 3.76
CA GLU A 55 -13.32 20.72 3.34
C GLU A 55 -13.77 19.58 4.23
N GLN A 56 -12.84 18.72 4.63
CA GLN A 56 -13.14 17.63 5.55
C GLN A 56 -13.54 18.19 6.92
N GLU A 57 -12.84 19.20 7.40
CA GLU A 57 -13.15 19.87 8.65
C GLU A 57 -14.54 20.51 8.60
N LYS A 58 -14.87 21.20 7.53
CA LYS A 58 -16.21 21.78 7.35
C LYS A 58 -17.30 20.71 7.38
N PHE A 59 -17.04 19.58 6.74
CA PHE A 59 -17.98 18.47 6.71
C PHE A 59 -18.19 17.89 8.11
N THR A 60 -17.11 17.62 8.84
CA THR A 60 -17.20 17.01 10.17
C THR A 60 -17.85 17.96 11.17
N ASP A 61 -17.70 19.27 11.00
CA ASP A 61 -18.33 20.28 11.87
C ASP A 61 -19.86 20.29 11.74
N THR A 62 -20.41 19.78 10.64
CA THR A 62 -21.85 19.68 10.44
C THR A 62 -22.47 18.45 11.06
N LEU A 63 -21.67 17.51 11.53
CA LEU A 63 -22.14 16.22 12.03
C LEU A 63 -22.54 16.27 13.50
N SER A 64 -23.57 15.50 13.85
CA SER A 64 -23.87 15.24 15.26
C SER A 64 -22.76 14.41 15.90
N SER A 65 -22.73 14.32 17.23
CA SER A 65 -21.73 13.51 17.93
C SER A 65 -21.76 12.05 17.50
N GLU A 66 -22.95 11.50 17.32
CA GLU A 66 -23.12 10.11 16.88
C GLU A 66 -22.63 9.91 15.43
N GLN A 67 -22.99 10.83 14.55
CA GLN A 67 -22.54 10.80 13.16
C GLN A 67 -21.03 10.96 13.05
N LEU A 68 -20.44 11.82 13.87
CA LEU A 68 -19.00 12.03 13.89
C LEU A 68 -18.27 10.77 14.33
N GLU A 69 -18.79 10.05 15.32
CA GLU A 69 -18.21 8.79 15.77
C GLU A 69 -18.22 7.75 14.63
N LEU A 70 -19.35 7.61 13.96
CA LEU A 70 -19.46 6.69 12.81
C LEU A 70 -18.53 7.08 11.68
N TYR A 71 -18.44 8.36 11.40
CA TYR A 71 -17.53 8.86 10.37
C TYR A 71 -16.07 8.55 10.71
N ASN A 72 -15.66 8.82 11.95
CA ASN A 72 -14.29 8.56 12.37
C ASN A 72 -13.95 7.07 12.32
N ASN A 73 -14.88 6.21 12.73
CA ASN A 73 -14.67 4.77 12.66
C ASN A 73 -14.49 4.30 11.22
N ALA A 74 -15.33 4.78 10.31
CA ALA A 74 -15.21 4.44 8.88
C ALA A 74 -13.92 4.98 8.28
N TYR A 75 -13.51 6.17 8.67
CA TYR A 75 -12.27 6.79 8.19
C TYR A 75 -11.03 5.98 8.60
N TRP A 76 -10.95 5.60 9.88
CA TRP A 76 -9.82 4.80 10.36
C TRP A 76 -9.81 3.41 9.77
N GLU A 77 -10.97 2.81 9.56
CA GLU A 77 -11.07 1.54 8.88
C GLU A 77 -10.54 1.64 7.44
N SER A 78 -10.92 2.68 6.73
CA SER A 78 -10.43 2.93 5.36
C SER A 78 -8.92 3.10 5.32
N ILE A 79 -8.34 3.83 6.28
CA ILE A 79 -6.89 4.02 6.37
C ILE A 79 -6.19 2.67 6.57
N SER A 80 -6.73 1.82 7.45
CA SER A 80 -6.14 0.51 7.72
C SER A 80 -6.19 -0.39 6.49
N ILE A 81 -7.30 -0.39 5.77
CA ILE A 81 -7.45 -1.15 4.53
C ILE A 81 -6.47 -0.65 3.46
N ASN A 82 -6.37 0.67 3.30
CA ASN A 82 -5.45 1.26 2.31
C ASN A 82 -4.00 0.94 2.63
N ALA A 83 -3.62 0.98 3.90
CA ALA A 83 -2.26 0.63 4.31
C ALA A 83 -1.92 -0.81 3.95
N LYS A 84 -2.86 -1.74 4.17
CA LYS A 84 -2.67 -3.14 3.80
C LYS A 84 -2.55 -3.32 2.29
N VAL A 85 -3.41 -2.65 1.53
CA VAL A 85 -3.38 -2.72 0.06
C VAL A 85 -2.05 -2.18 -0.47
N GLU A 86 -1.57 -1.07 0.08
CA GLU A 86 -0.29 -0.50 -0.33
C GLU A 86 0.88 -1.45 -0.05
N ALA A 87 0.89 -2.09 1.11
CA ALA A 87 1.92 -3.07 1.45
C ALA A 87 1.89 -4.26 0.50
N GLU A 88 0.71 -4.77 0.19
CA GLU A 88 0.55 -5.90 -0.73
C GLU A 88 0.97 -5.52 -2.15
N ARG A 89 0.68 -4.29 -2.59
CA ARG A 89 1.15 -3.80 -3.88
C ARG A 89 2.67 -3.70 -3.93
N PHE A 90 3.31 -3.30 -2.84
CA PHE A 90 4.76 -3.30 -2.75
C PHE A 90 5.31 -4.71 -2.91
N ILE A 91 4.75 -5.68 -2.21
CA ILE A 91 5.16 -7.07 -2.29
C ILE A 91 5.00 -7.61 -3.71
N LEU A 92 3.86 -7.33 -4.32
CA LEU A 92 3.60 -7.72 -5.71
C LEU A 92 4.64 -7.13 -6.66
N GLY A 93 4.89 -5.83 -6.55
CA GLY A 93 5.86 -5.15 -7.42
C GLY A 93 7.27 -5.68 -7.23
N PHE A 94 7.67 -5.95 -5.99
CA PHE A 94 8.99 -6.50 -5.69
C PHE A 94 9.16 -7.89 -6.30
N LYS A 95 8.19 -8.76 -6.12
CA LYS A 95 8.21 -10.10 -6.72
C LYS A 95 8.20 -10.05 -8.23
N PHE A 96 7.40 -9.18 -8.80
CA PHE A 96 7.34 -8.98 -10.24
C PHE A 96 8.71 -8.58 -10.78
N ALA A 97 9.37 -7.63 -10.13
CA ALA A 97 10.71 -7.20 -10.53
C ALA A 97 11.72 -8.33 -10.47
N LEU A 98 11.69 -9.14 -9.40
CA LEU A 98 12.57 -10.30 -9.28
C LEU A 98 12.32 -11.32 -10.39
N MET A 99 11.08 -11.57 -10.74
CA MET A 99 10.72 -12.50 -11.81
C MET A 99 11.17 -11.99 -13.17
N LEU A 100 11.07 -10.68 -13.41
CA LEU A 100 11.58 -10.08 -14.65
C LEU A 100 13.09 -10.26 -14.75
N ILE A 101 13.82 -10.03 -13.67
CA ILE A 101 15.27 -10.22 -13.64
C ILE A 101 15.61 -11.68 -13.90
N LYS A 102 14.92 -12.60 -13.26
CA LYS A 102 15.14 -14.03 -13.44
C LYS A 102 14.91 -14.47 -14.88
N GLU A 103 13.82 -14.02 -15.49
CA GLU A 103 13.51 -14.33 -16.88
C GLU A 103 14.52 -13.69 -17.84
N GLY A 104 14.92 -12.45 -17.56
CA GLY A 104 15.89 -11.74 -18.34
C GLY A 104 17.26 -12.42 -18.37
N PHE A 105 17.66 -13.07 -17.29
CA PHE A 105 18.94 -13.78 -17.23
C PHE A 105 18.90 -15.20 -17.80
N LYS A 106 17.71 -15.74 -17.99
CA LYS A 106 17.57 -17.06 -18.60
C LYS A 106 17.72 -17.05 -20.10
N GLY A 107 17.51 -15.93 -20.70
CA GLY A 107 17.58 -15.80 -22.14
C GLY A 107 18.96 -15.53 -22.65
#